data_413818e73c1cf1e5e43fc5e658ae7c8b
#
_entry.id   413818e73c1cf1e5e43fc5e658ae7c8b
#
_cell.length_a   1.000
_cell.length_b   1.000
_cell.length_c   1.000
_cell.angle_alpha   90.00
_cell.angle_beta   90.00
_cell.angle_gamma   90.00
#
_symmetry.space_group_name_H-M   'P 1'
#
loop_
_entity.id
_entity.type
_entity.pdbx_description
1 polymer ?
#
loop_
_entity_poly.entity_id
_entity_poly.type
_entity_poly.pdbx_seq_one_letter_code
_entity_poly.pdbx_strand_id
1 'polypeptide(L)'
;MTDPDMMKTFQKNLADQQKFARGWVTKNINKELYEGAHADILTPFLEDDQTQKKLIPSALRDIATWHMRHAMDTNVNEKLFPDERLSLGGLYTFWYQECAHAIMESDDPAGYRLSYRDFIPVCTMLALGWPNHAVRMAETLFDRWDVQKGGNGAVPWETFGEYMPWVAIKLYKAWRGSDEVYEYEPEIDQLEGFAPMLEKLLDPSARMFGDALAKAADFHVKGCGFDDYDVVKTEDYWFFPVELLAACRIRQLRGLDVIDVSHPLFDATPLGRLHDPLPVPRDETLSKVLPLFAKAIGGNLDLRV
;
A
#
# COMPACT_ATOMS: atom_id res chain seq x y z
N MET A 1 7.09 25.90 15.08
CA MET A 1 6.56 25.53 16.41
C MET A 1 5.37 24.65 16.16
N THR A 2 5.40 23.40 16.59
CA THR A 2 4.33 22.41 16.33
C THR A 2 3.07 22.79 17.13
N ASP A 3 1.91 22.74 16.48
CA ASP A 3 0.60 23.04 17.08
C ASP A 3 0.35 22.08 18.27
N PRO A 4 0.04 22.61 19.50
CA PRO A 4 -0.20 21.76 20.68
C PRO A 4 -1.34 20.74 20.49
N ASP A 5 -2.38 21.10 19.73
CA ASP A 5 -3.51 20.20 19.46
C ASP A 5 -3.11 19.08 18.51
N MET A 6 -2.26 19.37 17.51
CA MET A 6 -1.66 18.36 16.65
C MET A 6 -0.80 17.37 17.47
N MET A 7 0.01 17.86 18.40
CA MET A 7 0.83 17.00 19.26
C MET A 7 -0.01 16.11 20.17
N LYS A 8 -1.12 16.59 20.69
CA LYS A 8 -2.05 15.79 21.49
C LYS A 8 -2.67 14.66 20.65
N THR A 9 -3.11 14.99 19.44
CA THR A 9 -3.66 14.02 18.48
C THR A 9 -2.62 12.98 18.11
N PHE A 10 -1.41 13.41 17.79
CA PHE A 10 -0.27 12.52 17.48
C PHE A 10 0.00 11.53 18.62
N GLN A 11 0.10 12.00 19.88
CA GLN A 11 0.35 11.13 21.02
C GLN A 11 -0.76 10.09 21.24
N LYS A 12 -2.02 10.51 21.06
CA LYS A 12 -3.17 9.60 21.11
C LYS A 12 -3.07 8.53 20.02
N ASN A 13 -2.84 8.94 18.76
CA ASN A 13 -2.73 8.02 17.64
C ASN A 13 -1.59 7.03 17.83
N LEU A 14 -0.43 7.48 18.36
CA LEU A 14 0.69 6.58 18.64
C LEU A 14 0.33 5.53 19.70
N ALA A 15 -0.32 5.95 20.80
CA ALA A 15 -0.77 5.02 21.85
C ALA A 15 -1.80 4.02 21.33
N ASP A 16 -2.75 4.48 20.53
CA ASP A 16 -3.76 3.62 19.90
C ASP A 16 -3.11 2.63 18.92
N GLN A 17 -2.21 3.08 18.07
CA GLN A 17 -1.48 2.22 17.14
C GLN A 17 -0.63 1.17 17.87
N GLN A 18 0.07 1.54 18.93
CA GLN A 18 0.84 0.60 19.74
C GLN A 18 -0.04 -0.51 20.31
N LYS A 19 -1.22 -0.15 20.81
CA LYS A 19 -2.20 -1.11 21.33
C LYS A 19 -2.76 -2.01 20.23
N PHE A 20 -3.12 -1.46 19.07
CA PHE A 20 -3.65 -2.22 17.95
C PHE A 20 -2.58 -3.18 17.41
N ALA A 21 -1.39 -2.69 17.10
CA ALA A 21 -0.30 -3.49 16.56
C ALA A 21 0.01 -4.69 17.48
N ARG A 22 0.18 -4.45 18.79
CA ARG A 22 0.37 -5.53 19.78
C ARG A 22 -0.84 -6.48 19.82
N GLY A 23 -2.06 -5.93 19.73
CA GLY A 23 -3.28 -6.72 19.71
C GLY A 23 -3.36 -7.65 18.50
N TRP A 24 -2.89 -7.22 17.32
CA TRP A 24 -2.93 -8.06 16.12
C TRP A 24 -1.99 -9.24 16.19
N VAL A 25 -0.74 -9.04 16.66
CA VAL A 25 0.24 -10.13 16.72
C VAL A 25 -0.02 -11.11 17.86
N THR A 26 -0.78 -10.69 18.88
CA THR A 26 -1.13 -11.55 20.02
C THR A 26 -2.46 -12.29 19.88
N LYS A 27 -3.33 -11.88 18.95
CA LYS A 27 -4.62 -12.54 18.71
C LYS A 27 -4.46 -13.81 17.88
N ASN A 28 -5.01 -14.92 18.35
CA ASN A 28 -4.95 -16.20 17.63
C ASN A 28 -5.54 -16.13 16.21
N ILE A 29 -6.59 -15.33 15.98
CA ILE A 29 -7.23 -15.24 14.66
C ILE A 29 -6.26 -14.84 13.54
N ASN A 30 -5.32 -13.96 13.79
CA ASN A 30 -4.33 -13.58 12.77
C ASN A 30 -3.35 -14.72 12.49
N LYS A 31 -2.98 -15.49 13.51
CA LYS A 31 -2.16 -16.69 13.39
C LYS A 31 -2.92 -17.78 12.64
N GLU A 32 -4.19 -18.00 12.99
CA GLU A 32 -5.07 -18.95 12.32
C GLU A 32 -5.26 -18.66 10.84
N LEU A 33 -5.45 -17.37 10.46
CA LEU A 33 -5.53 -16.96 9.05
C LEU A 33 -4.23 -17.24 8.29
N TYR A 34 -3.09 -16.94 8.89
CA TYR A 34 -1.78 -17.20 8.30
C TYR A 34 -1.51 -18.70 8.16
N GLU A 35 -1.74 -19.48 9.21
CA GLU A 35 -1.56 -20.94 9.22
C GLU A 35 -2.55 -21.61 8.27
N GLY A 36 -3.84 -21.17 8.25
CA GLY A 36 -4.85 -21.66 7.33
C GLY A 36 -4.53 -21.36 5.87
N ALA A 37 -3.99 -20.18 5.54
CA ALA A 37 -3.53 -19.87 4.20
C ALA A 37 -2.50 -20.89 3.69
N HIS A 38 -1.56 -21.28 4.56
CA HIS A 38 -0.56 -22.30 4.22
C HIS A 38 -1.14 -23.72 4.20
N ALA A 39 -1.83 -24.15 5.27
CA ALA A 39 -2.25 -25.52 5.47
C ALA A 39 -3.46 -25.90 4.60
N ASP A 40 -4.44 -25.00 4.47
CA ASP A 40 -5.73 -25.31 3.87
C ASP A 40 -5.81 -24.92 2.39
N ILE A 41 -4.92 -24.03 1.93
CA ILE A 41 -4.96 -23.51 0.56
C ILE A 41 -3.66 -23.82 -0.19
N LEU A 42 -2.51 -23.29 0.27
CA LEU A 42 -1.27 -23.39 -0.51
C LEU A 42 -0.70 -24.81 -0.52
N THR A 43 -0.72 -25.54 0.58
CA THR A 43 -0.21 -26.92 0.64
C THR A 43 -1.04 -27.87 -0.25
N PRO A 44 -2.39 -27.93 -0.14
CA PRO A 44 -3.19 -28.73 -1.07
C PRO A 44 -3.00 -28.34 -2.53
N PHE A 45 -2.87 -27.04 -2.83
CA PHE A 45 -2.62 -26.59 -4.19
C PHE A 45 -1.26 -27.09 -4.72
N LEU A 46 -0.21 -27.08 -3.90
CA LEU A 46 1.10 -27.63 -4.24
C LEU A 46 1.09 -29.16 -4.39
N GLU A 47 0.14 -29.85 -3.75
CA GLU A 47 -0.11 -31.28 -3.86
C GLU A 47 -1.07 -31.66 -5.02
N ASP A 48 -1.28 -30.73 -5.96
CA ASP A 48 -2.07 -30.88 -7.20
C ASP A 48 -3.60 -30.69 -7.04
N ASP A 49 -4.08 -30.10 -5.93
CA ASP A 49 -5.50 -29.73 -5.81
C ASP A 49 -5.80 -28.42 -6.55
N GLN A 50 -6.03 -28.52 -7.85
CA GLN A 50 -6.32 -27.39 -8.72
C GLN A 50 -7.65 -26.67 -8.38
N THR A 51 -8.51 -27.25 -7.52
CA THR A 51 -9.74 -26.59 -7.07
C THR A 51 -9.45 -25.36 -6.20
N GLN A 52 -8.28 -25.32 -5.56
CA GLN A 52 -7.81 -24.23 -4.70
C GLN A 52 -7.35 -22.98 -5.46
N LYS A 53 -7.16 -23.05 -6.80
CA LYS A 53 -6.59 -21.93 -7.59
C LYS A 53 -7.29 -20.59 -7.33
N LYS A 54 -8.62 -20.59 -7.16
CA LYS A 54 -9.41 -19.36 -6.91
C LYS A 54 -9.16 -18.76 -5.53
N LEU A 55 -8.61 -19.53 -4.59
CA LEU A 55 -8.32 -19.08 -3.22
C LEU A 55 -6.88 -18.58 -3.07
N ILE A 56 -6.01 -18.81 -4.06
CA ILE A 56 -4.60 -18.39 -3.99
C ILE A 56 -4.44 -16.89 -3.68
N PRO A 57 -5.14 -15.96 -4.36
CA PRO A 57 -5.00 -14.54 -4.01
C PRO A 57 -5.38 -14.25 -2.56
N SER A 58 -6.45 -14.85 -2.05
CA SER A 58 -6.85 -14.66 -0.65
C SER A 58 -5.79 -15.16 0.33
N ALA A 59 -5.20 -16.34 0.06
CA ALA A 59 -4.10 -16.86 0.86
C ALA A 59 -2.88 -15.93 0.86
N LEU A 60 -2.49 -15.42 -0.31
CA LEU A 60 -1.38 -14.46 -0.41
C LEU A 60 -1.68 -13.16 0.35
N ARG A 61 -2.91 -12.67 0.31
CA ARG A 61 -3.34 -11.49 1.08
C ARG A 61 -3.26 -11.72 2.59
N ASP A 62 -3.68 -12.88 3.06
CA ASP A 62 -3.66 -13.20 4.48
C ASP A 62 -2.22 -13.32 5.01
N ILE A 63 -1.30 -13.88 4.19
CA ILE A 63 0.13 -13.92 4.49
C ILE A 63 0.73 -12.50 4.46
N ALA A 64 0.39 -11.68 3.46
CA ALA A 64 0.81 -10.28 3.39
C ALA A 64 0.40 -9.52 4.66
N THR A 65 -0.88 -9.65 5.05
CA THR A 65 -1.44 -9.02 6.24
C THR A 65 -0.70 -9.44 7.51
N TRP A 66 -0.39 -10.72 7.65
CA TRP A 66 0.40 -11.24 8.77
C TRP A 66 1.76 -10.54 8.87
N HIS A 67 2.52 -10.51 7.78
CA HIS A 67 3.84 -9.89 7.76
C HIS A 67 3.77 -8.39 8.04
N MET A 68 2.83 -7.67 7.39
CA MET A 68 2.65 -6.23 7.61
C MET A 68 2.30 -5.90 9.07
N ARG A 69 1.41 -6.64 9.71
CA ARG A 69 1.04 -6.44 11.11
C ARG A 69 2.20 -6.68 12.07
N HIS A 70 3.02 -7.71 11.83
CA HIS A 70 4.25 -7.91 12.57
C HIS A 70 5.27 -6.80 12.34
N ALA A 71 5.40 -6.32 11.10
CA ALA A 71 6.25 -5.16 10.81
C ALA A 71 5.79 -3.91 11.58
N MET A 72 4.48 -3.66 11.63
CA MET A 72 3.93 -2.53 12.39
C MET A 72 4.18 -2.66 13.90
N ASP A 73 4.02 -3.86 14.48
CA ASP A 73 4.32 -4.07 15.91
C ASP A 73 5.77 -3.80 16.22
N THR A 74 6.70 -4.33 15.42
CA THR A 74 8.15 -4.07 15.55
C THR A 74 8.46 -2.57 15.42
N ASN A 75 7.83 -1.88 14.44
CA ASN A 75 8.03 -0.45 14.21
C ASN A 75 7.58 0.41 15.41
N VAL A 76 6.35 0.23 15.89
CA VAL A 76 5.75 1.15 16.88
C VAL A 76 6.03 0.77 18.33
N ASN A 77 6.17 -0.52 18.64
CA ASN A 77 6.39 -1.01 20.00
C ASN A 77 7.85 -1.29 20.33
N GLU A 78 8.63 -1.83 19.39
CA GLU A 78 10.04 -2.17 19.61
C GLU A 78 10.98 -1.06 19.14
N LYS A 79 10.45 -0.12 18.32
CA LYS A 79 11.24 0.96 17.69
C LYS A 79 12.41 0.45 16.86
N LEU A 80 12.22 -0.70 16.23
CA LEU A 80 13.16 -1.32 15.31
C LEU A 80 12.66 -1.24 13.88
N PHE A 81 13.58 -1.18 12.93
CA PHE A 81 13.25 -1.24 11.53
C PHE A 81 12.93 -2.68 11.12
N PRO A 82 11.71 -2.97 10.62
CA PRO A 82 11.22 -4.34 10.39
C PRO A 82 11.50 -4.83 8.95
N ASP A 83 12.74 -4.72 8.47
CA ASP A 83 13.14 -4.92 7.07
C ASP A 83 12.63 -6.23 6.45
N GLU A 84 12.87 -7.36 7.08
CA GLU A 84 12.44 -8.67 6.57
C GLU A 84 10.91 -8.80 6.50
N ARG A 85 10.21 -8.44 7.58
CA ARG A 85 8.75 -8.54 7.66
C ARG A 85 8.08 -7.59 6.69
N LEU A 86 8.60 -6.38 6.59
CA LEU A 86 8.09 -5.36 5.69
C LEU A 86 8.29 -5.77 4.22
N SER A 87 9.47 -6.30 3.88
CA SER A 87 9.77 -6.79 2.53
C SER A 87 8.89 -7.97 2.15
N LEU A 88 8.71 -8.95 3.04
CA LEU A 88 7.81 -10.08 2.79
C LEU A 88 6.35 -9.61 2.65
N GLY A 89 5.88 -8.74 3.53
CA GLY A 89 4.54 -8.16 3.43
C GLY A 89 4.31 -7.45 2.09
N GLY A 90 5.27 -6.66 1.65
CA GLY A 90 5.24 -6.01 0.33
C GLY A 90 5.21 -7.01 -0.82
N LEU A 91 6.09 -8.03 -0.79
CA LEU A 91 6.15 -9.05 -1.84
C LEU A 91 4.85 -9.85 -1.97
N TYR A 92 4.28 -10.28 -0.86
CA TYR A 92 3.00 -11.00 -0.86
C TYR A 92 1.83 -10.10 -1.28
N THR A 93 1.85 -8.80 -0.91
CA THR A 93 0.86 -7.82 -1.38
C THR A 93 0.93 -7.65 -2.90
N PHE A 94 2.13 -7.53 -3.46
CA PHE A 94 2.32 -7.46 -4.90
C PHE A 94 1.74 -8.69 -5.60
N TRP A 95 2.13 -9.90 -5.20
CA TRP A 95 1.65 -11.11 -5.84
C TRP A 95 0.17 -11.40 -5.61
N TYR A 96 -0.39 -10.96 -4.47
CA TYR A 96 -1.83 -10.98 -4.28
C TYR A 96 -2.55 -10.22 -5.41
N GLN A 97 -2.13 -8.98 -5.68
CA GLN A 97 -2.75 -8.15 -6.72
C GLN A 97 -2.59 -8.75 -8.12
N GLU A 98 -1.41 -9.23 -8.46
CA GLU A 98 -1.14 -9.87 -9.74
C GLU A 98 -1.97 -11.15 -9.96
N CYS A 99 -2.05 -12.00 -8.94
CA CYS A 99 -2.83 -13.23 -9.01
C CYS A 99 -4.34 -12.94 -9.06
N ALA A 100 -4.82 -11.93 -8.33
CA ALA A 100 -6.21 -11.50 -8.37
C ALA A 100 -6.60 -10.97 -9.76
N HIS A 101 -5.73 -10.19 -10.39
CA HIS A 101 -5.92 -9.72 -11.76
C HIS A 101 -6.01 -10.88 -12.75
N ALA A 102 -5.03 -11.78 -12.70
CA ALA A 102 -4.96 -12.91 -13.62
C ALA A 102 -6.18 -13.85 -13.52
N ILE A 103 -6.81 -14.00 -12.34
CA ILE A 103 -8.07 -14.75 -12.19
C ILE A 103 -9.23 -13.98 -12.84
N MET A 104 -9.31 -12.66 -12.65
CA MET A 104 -10.38 -11.86 -13.26
C MET A 104 -10.38 -11.95 -14.77
N GLU A 105 -9.20 -12.00 -15.39
CA GLU A 105 -9.08 -12.16 -16.85
C GLU A 105 -9.48 -13.56 -17.33
N SER A 106 -9.25 -14.60 -16.52
CA SER A 106 -9.39 -15.98 -16.96
C SER A 106 -10.77 -16.58 -16.77
N ASP A 107 -11.43 -16.38 -15.61
CA ASP A 107 -12.57 -17.23 -15.21
C ASP A 107 -13.76 -16.51 -14.55
N ASP A 108 -13.57 -15.37 -13.88
CA ASP A 108 -14.65 -14.75 -13.10
C ASP A 108 -14.41 -13.25 -12.81
N PRO A 109 -14.86 -12.36 -13.68
CA PRO A 109 -14.73 -10.92 -13.49
C PRO A 109 -15.39 -10.38 -12.21
N ALA A 110 -16.32 -11.13 -11.61
CA ALA A 110 -17.07 -10.70 -10.43
C ALA A 110 -16.40 -11.04 -9.10
N GLY A 111 -15.45 -11.99 -9.09
CA GLY A 111 -14.88 -12.56 -7.85
C GLY A 111 -13.92 -11.63 -7.10
N TYR A 112 -13.20 -10.77 -7.82
CA TYR A 112 -12.20 -9.88 -7.24
C TYR A 112 -12.44 -8.43 -7.66
N ARG A 113 -13.45 -7.81 -7.07
CA ARG A 113 -13.73 -6.39 -7.32
C ARG A 113 -12.58 -5.53 -6.84
N LEU A 114 -12.13 -4.62 -7.71
CA LEU A 114 -11.17 -3.60 -7.34
C LEU A 114 -11.76 -2.71 -6.26
N SER A 115 -11.04 -2.57 -5.17
CA SER A 115 -11.30 -1.59 -4.12
C SER A 115 -10.38 -0.39 -4.32
N TYR A 116 -10.85 0.80 -4.00
CA TYR A 116 -9.99 1.99 -3.96
C TYR A 116 -8.74 1.78 -3.08
N ARG A 117 -8.82 0.95 -2.05
CA ARG A 117 -7.68 0.61 -1.16
C ARG A 117 -6.57 -0.14 -1.87
N ASP A 118 -6.86 -0.75 -3.01
CA ASP A 118 -5.86 -1.48 -3.78
C ASP A 118 -4.78 -0.57 -4.40
N PHE A 119 -5.05 0.75 -4.53
CA PHE A 119 -4.05 1.72 -5.01
C PHE A 119 -3.04 2.14 -3.95
N ILE A 120 -3.37 2.07 -2.66
CA ILE A 120 -2.45 2.45 -1.57
C ILE A 120 -1.15 1.61 -1.60
N PRO A 121 -1.19 0.29 -1.86
CA PRO A 121 0.01 -0.53 -1.99
C PRO A 121 1.00 -0.09 -3.07
N VAL A 122 0.58 0.66 -4.10
CA VAL A 122 1.50 1.28 -5.08
C VAL A 122 2.46 2.23 -4.35
N CYS A 123 1.95 3.03 -3.41
CA CYS A 123 2.77 3.88 -2.55
C CYS A 123 3.68 3.05 -1.64
N THR A 124 3.20 1.90 -1.15
CA THR A 124 4.03 0.97 -0.37
C THR A 124 5.22 0.47 -1.18
N MET A 125 5.02 0.04 -2.42
CA MET A 125 6.13 -0.39 -3.30
C MET A 125 7.15 0.72 -3.51
N LEU A 126 6.70 1.97 -3.70
CA LEU A 126 7.59 3.13 -3.82
C LEU A 126 8.33 3.39 -2.52
N ALA A 127 7.68 3.35 -1.37
CA ALA A 127 8.30 3.53 -0.06
C ALA A 127 9.38 2.47 0.20
N LEU A 128 9.14 1.22 -0.19
CA LEU A 128 10.11 0.11 -0.12
C LEU A 128 11.30 0.29 -1.09
N GLY A 129 11.20 1.20 -2.06
CA GLY A 129 12.20 1.39 -3.10
C GLY A 129 12.12 0.37 -4.24
N TRP A 130 10.92 -0.13 -4.54
CA TRP A 130 10.62 -1.09 -5.61
C TRP A 130 9.84 -0.45 -6.76
N PRO A 131 10.46 0.46 -7.53
CA PRO A 131 9.74 1.22 -8.56
C PRO A 131 9.17 0.35 -9.69
N ASN A 132 9.84 -0.75 -10.06
CA ASN A 132 9.32 -1.64 -11.09
C ASN A 132 8.05 -2.36 -10.63
N HIS A 133 8.00 -2.80 -9.36
CA HIS A 133 6.80 -3.38 -8.77
C HIS A 133 5.67 -2.36 -8.70
N ALA A 134 5.97 -1.12 -8.31
CA ALA A 134 4.98 -0.04 -8.25
C ALA A 134 4.38 0.26 -9.63
N VAL A 135 5.20 0.31 -10.69
CA VAL A 135 4.73 0.50 -12.06
C VAL A 135 3.80 -0.63 -12.46
N ARG A 136 4.28 -1.86 -12.36
CA ARG A 136 3.51 -3.03 -12.78
C ARG A 136 2.20 -3.15 -12.00
N MET A 137 2.23 -2.98 -10.68
CA MET A 137 1.02 -3.01 -9.86
C MET A 137 0.03 -1.92 -10.27
N ALA A 138 0.50 -0.70 -10.54
CA ALA A 138 -0.38 0.38 -10.98
C ALA A 138 -1.00 0.08 -12.35
N GLU A 139 -0.22 -0.38 -13.32
CA GLU A 139 -0.71 -0.78 -14.64
C GLU A 139 -1.78 -1.89 -14.51
N THR A 140 -1.51 -2.94 -13.74
CA THR A 140 -2.48 -4.00 -13.43
C THR A 140 -3.77 -3.45 -12.81
N LEU A 141 -3.67 -2.48 -11.90
CA LEU A 141 -4.84 -1.87 -11.25
C LEU A 141 -5.63 -0.98 -12.20
N PHE A 142 -4.97 -0.25 -13.10
CA PHE A 142 -5.64 0.56 -14.11
C PHE A 142 -6.35 -0.32 -15.14
N ASP A 143 -5.72 -1.40 -15.61
CA ASP A 143 -6.37 -2.38 -16.50
C ASP A 143 -7.62 -2.97 -15.85
N ARG A 144 -7.54 -3.37 -14.59
CA ARG A 144 -8.72 -3.85 -13.82
C ARG A 144 -9.81 -2.80 -13.70
N TRP A 145 -9.43 -1.53 -13.51
CA TRP A 145 -10.39 -0.42 -13.45
C TRP A 145 -11.14 -0.28 -14.75
N ASP A 146 -10.45 -0.32 -15.87
CA ASP A 146 -11.07 -0.19 -17.20
C ASP A 146 -11.98 -1.38 -17.56
N VAL A 147 -11.59 -2.61 -17.20
CA VAL A 147 -12.42 -3.81 -17.36
C VAL A 147 -13.72 -3.69 -16.53
N GLN A 148 -13.64 -3.17 -15.31
CA GLN A 148 -14.84 -2.98 -14.48
C GLN A 148 -15.78 -1.91 -15.02
N LYS A 149 -15.29 -0.84 -15.66
CA LYS A 149 -16.10 0.15 -16.36
C LYS A 149 -16.87 -0.44 -17.55
N GLY A 150 -16.26 -1.34 -18.32
CA GLY A 150 -16.88 -2.03 -19.47
C GLY A 150 -17.98 -3.00 -19.08
N GLY A 151 -17.99 -3.50 -17.85
CA GLY A 151 -18.84 -4.57 -17.35
C GLY A 151 -20.01 -4.16 -16.45
N ASN A 152 -20.67 -2.99 -16.66
CA ASN A 152 -21.80 -2.40 -15.96
C ASN A 152 -21.50 -1.19 -15.05
N GLY A 153 -20.48 -0.42 -15.35
CA GLY A 153 -20.45 1.00 -14.96
C GLY A 153 -20.38 1.35 -13.46
N ALA A 154 -20.19 0.38 -12.62
CA ALA A 154 -19.98 0.68 -11.21
C ALA A 154 -18.50 0.97 -10.96
N VAL A 155 -18.07 2.19 -11.30
CA VAL A 155 -16.98 2.79 -10.52
C VAL A 155 -17.37 2.59 -9.06
N PRO A 156 -16.50 2.03 -8.21
CA PRO A 156 -16.83 1.97 -6.80
C PRO A 156 -17.06 3.41 -6.33
N TRP A 157 -18.34 3.80 -6.22
CA TRP A 157 -18.75 5.13 -5.74
C TRP A 157 -18.18 5.40 -4.33
N GLU A 158 -17.70 4.38 -3.64
CA GLU A 158 -16.89 4.39 -2.43
C GLU A 158 -15.57 5.17 -2.57
N THR A 159 -15.10 5.43 -3.81
CA THR A 159 -13.95 6.31 -4.07
C THR A 159 -14.24 7.79 -3.75
N PHE A 160 -15.51 8.18 -3.68
CA PHE A 160 -15.92 9.57 -3.55
C PHE A 160 -15.63 10.19 -2.18
N GLY A 161 -15.09 9.65 -1.24
CA GLY A 161 -14.82 10.28 0.05
C GLY A 161 -13.44 9.98 0.57
N GLU A 162 -12.61 9.29 -0.21
CA GLU A 162 -11.35 8.81 0.32
C GLU A 162 -10.15 9.44 -0.38
N TYR A 163 -9.36 10.16 0.39
CA TYR A 163 -8.20 10.90 -0.11
C TYR A 163 -7.05 10.00 -0.53
N MET A 164 -6.72 8.98 0.28
CA MET A 164 -5.51 8.17 0.11
C MET A 164 -5.37 7.47 -1.25
N PRO A 165 -6.41 6.85 -1.80
CA PRO A 165 -6.33 6.25 -3.15
C PRO A 165 -6.07 7.29 -4.23
N TRP A 166 -6.75 8.44 -4.15
CA TRP A 166 -6.56 9.52 -5.10
C TRP A 166 -5.18 10.14 -5.00
N VAL A 167 -4.64 10.27 -3.79
CA VAL A 167 -3.25 10.71 -3.59
C VAL A 167 -2.30 9.72 -4.26
N ALA A 168 -2.49 8.40 -4.10
CA ALA A 168 -1.67 7.39 -4.74
C ALA A 168 -1.74 7.47 -6.27
N ILE A 169 -2.94 7.65 -6.84
CA ILE A 169 -3.14 7.82 -8.28
C ILE A 169 -2.45 9.11 -8.78
N LYS A 170 -2.64 10.24 -8.10
CA LYS A 170 -1.99 11.52 -8.46
C LYS A 170 -0.46 11.43 -8.39
N LEU A 171 0.08 10.78 -7.37
CA LEU A 171 1.52 10.52 -7.23
C LEU A 171 2.04 9.68 -8.39
N TYR A 172 1.36 8.58 -8.73
CA TYR A 172 1.74 7.72 -9.84
C TYR A 172 1.72 8.47 -11.17
N LYS A 173 0.63 9.20 -11.46
CA LYS A 173 0.49 9.99 -12.69
C LYS A 173 1.59 11.05 -12.81
N ALA A 174 1.87 11.81 -11.76
CA ALA A 174 2.92 12.82 -11.75
C ALA A 174 4.32 12.19 -11.96
N TRP A 175 4.56 11.02 -11.37
CA TRP A 175 5.79 10.28 -11.57
C TRP A 175 5.96 9.79 -13.01
N ARG A 176 4.90 9.26 -13.61
CA ARG A 176 4.93 8.69 -14.98
C ARG A 176 4.75 9.76 -16.06
N GLY A 177 4.29 10.95 -15.72
CA GLY A 177 3.93 11.99 -16.69
C GLY A 177 2.66 11.65 -17.46
N SER A 178 1.69 10.99 -16.81
CA SER A 178 0.41 10.62 -17.41
C SER A 178 -0.59 11.77 -17.26
N ASP A 179 -1.18 12.17 -18.40
CA ASP A 179 -2.26 13.17 -18.45
C ASP A 179 -3.67 12.52 -18.49
N GLU A 180 -3.75 11.20 -18.31
CA GLU A 180 -5.01 10.48 -18.30
C GLU A 180 -5.90 10.95 -17.14
N VAL A 181 -7.17 11.18 -17.43
CA VAL A 181 -8.16 11.63 -16.44
C VAL A 181 -9.17 10.51 -16.22
N TYR A 182 -9.33 10.11 -14.97
CA TYR A 182 -10.30 9.11 -14.57
C TYR A 182 -11.64 9.77 -14.23
N GLU A 183 -12.72 9.08 -14.52
CA GLU A 183 -14.06 9.52 -14.12
C GLU A 183 -14.10 9.73 -12.60
N TYR A 184 -14.62 10.89 -12.17
CA TYR A 184 -14.65 11.32 -10.76
C TYR A 184 -13.30 11.60 -10.10
N GLU A 185 -12.22 11.69 -10.87
CA GLU A 185 -10.93 12.10 -10.32
C GLU A 185 -11.01 13.53 -9.77
N PRO A 186 -10.72 13.75 -8.47
CA PRO A 186 -10.76 15.07 -7.89
C PRO A 186 -9.64 15.95 -8.43
N GLU A 187 -9.89 17.26 -8.52
CA GLU A 187 -8.81 18.23 -8.71
C GLU A 187 -7.85 18.20 -7.51
N ILE A 188 -6.61 18.64 -7.71
CA ILE A 188 -5.58 18.55 -6.65
C ILE A 188 -6.00 19.34 -5.41
N ASP A 189 -6.60 20.52 -5.56
CA ASP A 189 -7.05 21.37 -4.47
C ASP A 189 -8.14 20.72 -3.61
N GLN A 190 -8.91 19.80 -4.16
CA GLN A 190 -9.91 19.02 -3.43
C GLN A 190 -9.29 17.94 -2.52
N LEU A 191 -7.99 17.68 -2.62
CA LEU A 191 -7.26 16.76 -1.75
C LEU A 191 -6.70 17.44 -0.49
N GLU A 192 -7.23 18.60 -0.17
CA GLU A 192 -7.03 19.35 1.08
C GLU A 192 -5.55 19.43 1.51
N GLY A 193 -5.20 18.85 2.66
CA GLY A 193 -3.84 18.93 3.22
C GLY A 193 -2.78 18.22 2.41
N PHE A 194 -3.13 17.29 1.50
CA PHE A 194 -2.20 16.70 0.56
C PHE A 194 -1.95 17.55 -0.70
N ALA A 195 -2.87 18.46 -1.04
CA ALA A 195 -2.77 19.29 -2.23
C ALA A 195 -1.45 20.05 -2.34
N PRO A 196 -0.95 20.77 -1.31
CA PRO A 196 0.33 21.46 -1.41
C PRO A 196 1.52 20.54 -1.71
N MET A 197 1.52 19.32 -1.18
CA MET A 197 2.58 18.34 -1.43
C MET A 197 2.54 17.88 -2.90
N LEU A 198 1.36 17.58 -3.43
CA LEU A 198 1.18 17.16 -4.81
C LEU A 198 1.58 18.26 -5.80
N GLU A 199 1.19 19.53 -5.55
CA GLU A 199 1.58 20.68 -6.35
C GLU A 199 3.10 20.92 -6.36
N LYS A 200 3.79 20.62 -5.24
CA LYS A 200 5.23 20.80 -5.08
C LYS A 200 6.04 19.54 -5.34
N LEU A 201 5.42 18.45 -5.73
CA LEU A 201 6.08 17.16 -5.92
C LEU A 201 7.28 17.25 -6.88
N LEU A 202 7.12 17.93 -7.99
CA LEU A 202 8.17 18.10 -9.02
C LEU A 202 8.83 19.48 -9.01
N ASP A 203 8.55 20.30 -8.00
CA ASP A 203 9.22 21.61 -7.82
C ASP A 203 10.73 21.38 -7.56
N PRO A 204 11.65 22.04 -8.27
CA PRO A 204 13.09 21.88 -8.07
C PRO A 204 13.56 22.32 -6.66
N SER A 205 12.79 23.17 -5.97
CA SER A 205 13.11 23.60 -4.62
C SER A 205 12.79 22.53 -3.59
N ALA A 206 13.80 21.86 -3.08
CA ALA A 206 13.65 20.90 -1.98
C ALA A 206 13.00 21.51 -0.73
N ARG A 207 13.27 22.79 -0.45
CA ARG A 207 12.68 23.50 0.68
C ARG A 207 11.17 23.70 0.51
N MET A 208 10.71 24.14 -0.67
CA MET A 208 9.26 24.33 -0.91
C MET A 208 8.50 23.01 -0.81
N PHE A 209 9.08 21.93 -1.32
CA PHE A 209 8.52 20.59 -1.15
C PHE A 209 8.52 20.15 0.31
N GLY A 210 9.60 20.37 1.05
CA GLY A 210 9.69 20.02 2.48
C GLY A 210 8.67 20.76 3.34
N ASP A 211 8.45 22.05 3.09
CA ASP A 211 7.42 22.84 3.77
C ASP A 211 6.00 22.30 3.46
N ALA A 212 5.77 21.86 2.23
CA ALA A 212 4.50 21.27 1.82
C ALA A 212 4.32 19.84 2.40
N LEU A 213 5.40 19.05 2.45
CA LEU A 213 5.42 17.71 3.05
C LEU A 213 5.12 17.76 4.55
N ALA A 214 5.63 18.75 5.27
CA ALA A 214 5.31 18.96 6.69
C ALA A 214 3.81 19.22 6.91
N LYS A 215 3.18 20.03 6.05
CA LYS A 215 1.72 20.27 6.11
C LYS A 215 0.92 19.00 5.80
N ALA A 216 1.35 18.22 4.82
CA ALA A 216 0.73 16.94 4.52
C ALA A 216 0.88 15.96 5.69
N ALA A 217 1.99 15.97 6.40
CA ALA A 217 2.20 15.17 7.61
C ALA A 217 1.28 15.60 8.76
N ASP A 218 1.08 16.91 8.97
CA ASP A 218 0.07 17.42 9.93
C ASP A 218 -1.34 16.92 9.58
N PHE A 219 -1.69 16.95 8.30
CA PHE A 219 -2.99 16.50 7.82
C PHE A 219 -3.17 14.99 7.98
N HIS A 220 -2.13 14.21 7.64
CA HIS A 220 -2.10 12.77 7.87
C HIS A 220 -2.37 12.44 9.36
N VAL A 221 -1.64 13.06 10.28
CA VAL A 221 -1.81 12.84 11.73
C VAL A 221 -3.22 13.17 12.20
N LYS A 222 -3.78 14.30 11.74
CA LYS A 222 -5.15 14.72 12.10
C LYS A 222 -6.22 13.81 11.50
N GLY A 223 -5.92 13.20 10.36
CA GLY A 223 -6.83 12.34 9.62
C GLY A 223 -6.74 10.85 9.96
N CYS A 224 -5.89 10.44 10.91
CA CYS A 224 -5.83 9.05 11.35
C CYS A 224 -7.01 8.71 12.26
N GLY A 225 -7.81 7.71 11.89
CA GLY A 225 -8.95 7.26 12.68
C GLY A 225 -9.76 6.16 12.01
N PHE A 226 -10.91 5.84 12.59
CA PHE A 226 -11.81 4.80 12.08
C PHE A 226 -13.19 5.35 11.70
N ASP A 227 -13.40 6.65 11.85
CA ASP A 227 -14.66 7.29 11.50
C ASP A 227 -14.78 7.50 9.98
N ASP A 228 -15.99 7.68 9.49
CA ASP A 228 -16.25 7.86 8.05
C ASP A 228 -15.57 9.08 7.44
N TYR A 229 -15.24 10.06 8.26
CA TYR A 229 -14.56 11.30 7.84
C TYR A 229 -13.03 11.24 7.97
N ASP A 230 -12.47 10.14 8.50
CA ASP A 230 -11.04 10.03 8.66
C ASP A 230 -10.34 9.77 7.31
N VAL A 231 -9.18 10.40 7.14
CA VAL A 231 -8.41 10.37 5.90
C VAL A 231 -7.59 9.08 5.78
N VAL A 232 -6.98 8.66 6.88
CA VAL A 232 -6.15 7.46 6.97
C VAL A 232 -6.88 6.42 7.82
N LYS A 233 -7.85 5.75 7.20
CA LYS A 233 -8.73 4.78 7.88
C LYS A 233 -8.06 3.44 8.16
N THR A 234 -6.97 3.15 7.47
CA THR A 234 -6.25 1.89 7.63
C THR A 234 -5.11 2.09 8.61
N GLU A 235 -5.24 1.50 9.78
CA GLU A 235 -4.32 1.60 10.89
C GLU A 235 -2.89 1.15 10.55
N ASP A 236 -2.69 0.26 9.58
CA ASP A 236 -1.38 -0.17 9.12
C ASP A 236 -0.52 1.00 8.58
N TYR A 237 -1.15 2.10 8.17
CA TYR A 237 -0.47 3.25 7.57
C TYR A 237 -0.33 4.46 8.50
N TRP A 238 -0.88 4.44 9.72
CA TRP A 238 -0.81 5.61 10.62
C TRP A 238 0.62 6.04 10.96
N PHE A 239 1.54 5.10 11.14
CA PHE A 239 2.97 5.34 11.41
C PHE A 239 3.88 4.69 10.35
N PHE A 240 3.32 4.41 9.22
CA PHE A 240 4.00 4.13 7.97
C PHE A 240 3.32 4.97 6.87
N PRO A 241 3.63 6.27 6.79
CA PRO A 241 2.93 7.21 5.90
C PRO A 241 3.39 7.00 4.45
N VAL A 242 2.93 5.92 3.85
CA VAL A 242 3.41 5.42 2.55
C VAL A 242 3.26 6.44 1.43
N GLU A 243 2.20 7.27 1.45
CA GLU A 243 1.97 8.31 0.46
C GLU A 243 3.01 9.45 0.55
N LEU A 244 3.41 9.81 1.77
CA LEU A 244 4.43 10.84 1.98
C LEU A 244 5.82 10.30 1.62
N LEU A 245 6.11 9.05 1.98
CA LEU A 245 7.35 8.38 1.62
C LEU A 245 7.44 8.11 0.12
N ALA A 246 6.32 7.76 -0.54
CA ALA A 246 6.25 7.62 -1.99
C ALA A 246 6.55 8.95 -2.70
N ALA A 247 6.00 10.08 -2.20
CA ALA A 247 6.32 11.40 -2.73
C ALA A 247 7.82 11.70 -2.65
N CYS A 248 8.45 11.40 -1.52
CA CYS A 248 9.91 11.54 -1.36
C CYS A 248 10.66 10.62 -2.33
N ARG A 249 10.25 9.36 -2.48
CA ARG A 249 10.87 8.40 -3.40
C ARG A 249 10.75 8.84 -4.85
N ILE A 250 9.60 9.36 -5.26
CA ILE A 250 9.38 9.88 -6.61
C ILE A 250 10.36 11.03 -6.90
N ARG A 251 10.56 11.94 -5.96
CA ARG A 251 11.56 13.00 -6.12
C ARG A 251 12.96 12.42 -6.35
N GLN A 252 13.41 11.45 -5.55
CA GLN A 252 14.69 10.78 -5.76
C GLN A 252 14.79 10.14 -7.16
N LEU A 253 13.73 9.43 -7.59
CA LEU A 253 13.67 8.80 -8.92
C LEU A 253 13.70 9.82 -10.06
N ARG A 254 13.23 11.05 -9.81
CA ARG A 254 13.29 12.18 -10.76
C ARG A 254 14.58 12.99 -10.64
N GLY A 255 15.53 12.58 -9.80
CA GLY A 255 16.79 13.30 -9.58
C GLY A 255 16.62 14.63 -8.83
N LEU A 256 15.54 14.79 -8.07
CA LEU A 256 15.26 15.96 -7.27
C LEU A 256 15.66 15.72 -5.81
N ASP A 257 16.19 16.76 -5.18
CA ASP A 257 16.58 16.69 -3.78
C ASP A 257 15.36 16.51 -2.85
N VAL A 258 15.56 15.71 -1.79
CA VAL A 258 14.65 15.55 -0.67
C VAL A 258 15.35 16.05 0.58
N ILE A 259 14.78 17.06 1.23
CA ILE A 259 15.31 17.52 2.52
C ILE A 259 14.77 16.66 3.66
N ASP A 260 15.55 16.57 4.72
CA ASP A 260 15.09 15.97 5.96
C ASP A 260 14.16 16.92 6.70
N VAL A 261 12.88 16.53 6.78
CA VAL A 261 11.84 17.31 7.45
C VAL A 261 11.70 16.82 8.88
N SER A 262 12.01 17.68 9.85
CA SER A 262 11.74 17.38 11.26
C SER A 262 10.23 17.51 11.54
N HIS A 263 9.60 16.37 11.80
CA HIS A 263 8.17 16.29 12.12
C HIS A 263 7.92 15.07 13.01
N PRO A 264 7.02 15.15 14.04
CA PRO A 264 6.75 14.03 14.95
C PRO A 264 6.41 12.72 14.23
N LEU A 265 5.63 12.77 13.14
CA LEU A 265 5.28 11.59 12.34
C LEU A 265 6.52 10.90 11.76
N PHE A 266 7.48 11.67 11.27
CA PHE A 266 8.71 11.14 10.67
C PHE A 266 9.72 10.69 11.72
N ASP A 267 9.70 11.31 12.91
CA ASP A 267 10.71 11.09 13.96
C ASP A 267 10.32 10.01 14.98
N ALA A 268 9.03 9.65 15.05
CA ALA A 268 8.52 8.79 16.11
C ALA A 268 8.90 7.31 15.96
N THR A 269 9.00 6.84 14.72
CA THR A 269 9.22 5.42 14.42
C THR A 269 10.17 5.26 13.23
N PRO A 270 10.90 4.14 13.14
CA PRO A 270 11.78 3.89 12.00
C PRO A 270 11.08 3.99 10.63
N LEU A 271 9.83 3.51 10.49
CA LEU A 271 9.09 3.59 9.23
C LEU A 271 8.50 4.97 8.92
N GLY A 272 8.62 5.94 9.82
CA GLY A 272 8.25 7.33 9.53
C GLY A 272 9.14 8.01 8.50
N ARG A 273 10.36 7.51 8.28
CA ARG A 273 11.34 8.09 7.35
C ARG A 273 11.57 7.23 6.13
N LEU A 274 11.94 7.89 5.03
CA LEU A 274 12.35 7.18 3.83
C LEU A 274 13.71 6.51 4.06
N HIS A 275 13.77 5.22 3.80
CA HIS A 275 14.98 4.40 3.89
C HIS A 275 15.59 4.12 2.53
N ASP A 276 16.81 3.60 2.52
CA ASP A 276 17.39 3.01 1.33
C ASP A 276 16.48 1.91 0.78
N PRO A 277 16.49 1.67 -0.54
CA PRO A 277 15.70 0.61 -1.13
C PRO A 277 15.94 -0.74 -0.45
N LEU A 278 14.89 -1.39 -0.01
CA LEU A 278 14.98 -2.74 0.53
C LEU A 278 15.23 -3.76 -0.59
N PRO A 279 15.97 -4.83 -0.33
CA PRO A 279 16.08 -5.91 -1.29
C PRO A 279 14.72 -6.60 -1.45
N VAL A 280 14.37 -6.96 -2.70
CA VAL A 280 13.22 -7.83 -2.94
C VAL A 280 13.55 -9.22 -2.40
N PRO A 281 12.82 -9.75 -1.42
CA PRO A 281 13.15 -11.03 -0.83
C PRO A 281 12.88 -12.19 -1.79
N ARG A 282 13.62 -13.28 -1.62
CA ARG A 282 13.27 -14.56 -2.24
C ARG A 282 12.44 -15.36 -1.25
N ASP A 283 11.27 -15.80 -1.70
CA ASP A 283 10.38 -16.63 -0.91
C ASP A 283 10.20 -18.01 -1.56
N GLU A 284 10.41 -19.06 -0.77
CA GLU A 284 10.35 -20.44 -1.27
C GLU A 284 8.92 -20.87 -1.61
N THR A 285 7.94 -20.41 -0.84
CA THR A 285 6.51 -20.70 -1.09
C THR A 285 6.08 -20.07 -2.40
N LEU A 286 6.35 -18.79 -2.60
CA LEU A 286 6.01 -18.08 -3.84
C LEU A 286 6.71 -18.71 -5.05
N SER A 287 7.99 -19.10 -4.91
CA SER A 287 8.74 -19.73 -6.01
C SER A 287 8.15 -21.05 -6.50
N LYS A 288 7.39 -21.76 -5.64
CA LYS A 288 6.68 -22.99 -5.97
C LYS A 288 5.24 -22.72 -6.43
N VAL A 289 4.52 -21.84 -5.73
CA VAL A 289 3.09 -21.57 -5.97
C VAL A 289 2.88 -20.84 -7.29
N LEU A 290 3.64 -19.79 -7.57
CA LEU A 290 3.39 -18.93 -8.73
C LEU A 290 3.49 -19.61 -10.08
N PRO A 291 4.50 -20.47 -10.37
CA PRO A 291 4.56 -21.20 -11.64
C PRO A 291 3.39 -22.19 -11.81
N LEU A 292 2.97 -22.87 -10.74
CA LEU A 292 1.82 -23.76 -10.77
C LEU A 292 0.51 -22.99 -10.97
N PHE A 293 0.37 -21.86 -10.29
CA PHE A 293 -0.78 -20.98 -10.44
C PHE A 293 -0.87 -20.43 -11.87
N ALA A 294 0.22 -19.91 -12.44
CA ALA A 294 0.27 -19.46 -13.82
C ALA A 294 -0.19 -20.56 -14.79
N LYS A 295 0.29 -21.78 -14.62
CA LYS A 295 -0.14 -22.95 -15.41
C LYS A 295 -1.63 -23.24 -15.22
N ALA A 296 -2.15 -23.20 -14.00
CA ALA A 296 -3.54 -23.50 -13.66
C ALA A 296 -4.55 -22.53 -14.24
N ILE A 297 -4.14 -21.26 -14.49
CA ILE A 297 -4.97 -20.21 -15.11
C ILE A 297 -4.71 -20.04 -16.61
N GLY A 298 -3.95 -20.93 -17.25
CA GLY A 298 -3.69 -20.88 -18.70
C GLY A 298 -2.51 -20.01 -19.13
N GLY A 299 -1.62 -19.64 -18.22
CA GLY A 299 -0.36 -18.95 -18.52
C GLY A 299 -0.40 -17.43 -18.54
N ASN A 300 -1.48 -16.80 -18.09
CA ASN A 300 -1.67 -15.33 -18.16
C ASN A 300 -0.98 -14.55 -17.03
N LEU A 301 -0.12 -15.17 -16.22
CA LEU A 301 0.65 -14.49 -15.16
C LEU A 301 2.11 -14.32 -15.59
N ASP A 302 2.57 -13.08 -15.70
CA ASP A 302 3.99 -12.78 -15.93
C ASP A 302 4.78 -12.93 -14.61
N LEU A 303 5.71 -13.86 -14.57
CA LEU A 303 6.54 -14.14 -13.40
C LEU A 303 7.83 -13.29 -13.35
N ARG A 304 8.08 -12.46 -14.36
CA ARG A 304 9.27 -11.58 -14.41
C ARG A 304 8.97 -10.26 -13.67
N VAL A 305 9.79 -9.91 -12.70
CA VAL A 305 9.71 -8.64 -11.97
C VAL A 305 11.10 -8.02 -11.85
#